data_4e44c337604d4432f8be45b91a57bac6
#
_entry.id   4e44c337604d4432f8be45b91a57bac6
#
_cell.length_a   1.000
_cell.length_b   1.000
_cell.length_c   1.000
_cell.angle_alpha   90.00
_cell.angle_beta   90.00
_cell.angle_gamma   90.00
#
_symmetry.space_group_name_H-M   'P 1'
#
loop_
_entity.id
_entity.type
_entity.pdbx_description
1 polymer ?
#
loop_
_entity_poly.entity_id
_entity_poly.type
_entity_poly.pdbx_seq_one_letter_code
_entity_poly.pdbx_strand_id
1 'polypeptide(L)'
;MSEFFRAPAVRAAMAEIQELQEDIMTGIAVRGMRNPTTEEGHLYIAKMRQLLEKQKNFMFRLSLEKDDKDAIEMKNQILESAKFLGLQPNQNIAEFFETLTVTLDKLEENLPKD
;
A
#
# COMPACT_ATOMS: atom_id res chain seq x y z
N MET A 1 7.47 -12.41 -19.84
CA MET A 1 7.50 -12.02 -18.43
C MET A 1 8.94 -12.02 -17.95
N SER A 2 9.34 -10.98 -17.21
CA SER A 2 10.72 -10.83 -16.75
C SER A 2 11.03 -11.83 -15.61
N GLU A 3 12.32 -12.01 -15.36
CA GLU A 3 12.76 -12.90 -14.28
C GLU A 3 12.26 -12.43 -12.91
N PHE A 4 12.22 -11.11 -12.69
CA PHE A 4 11.72 -10.54 -11.44
C PHE A 4 10.30 -11.01 -11.18
N PHE A 5 9.41 -10.89 -12.17
CA PHE A 5 8.01 -11.25 -12.02
C PHE A 5 7.75 -12.75 -12.06
N ARG A 6 8.74 -13.55 -12.41
CA ARG A 6 8.64 -15.02 -12.36
C ARG A 6 8.97 -15.57 -10.98
N ALA A 7 9.69 -14.82 -10.16
CA ALA A 7 10.09 -15.27 -8.83
C ALA A 7 8.86 -15.58 -7.97
N PRO A 8 8.78 -16.78 -7.36
CA PRO A 8 7.60 -17.14 -6.53
C PRO A 8 7.34 -16.15 -5.41
N ALA A 9 8.39 -15.63 -4.75
CA ALA A 9 8.24 -14.65 -3.67
C ALA A 9 7.62 -13.35 -4.17
N VAL A 10 7.98 -12.90 -5.37
CA VAL A 10 7.42 -11.68 -5.96
C VAL A 10 5.96 -11.90 -6.33
N ARG A 11 5.64 -13.03 -6.92
CA ARG A 11 4.26 -13.37 -7.29
C ARG A 11 3.37 -13.47 -6.06
N ALA A 12 3.88 -14.08 -4.99
CA ALA A 12 3.15 -14.17 -3.73
C ALA A 12 2.91 -12.77 -3.13
N ALA A 13 3.91 -11.90 -3.15
CA ALA A 13 3.79 -10.55 -2.65
C ALA A 13 2.72 -9.76 -3.42
N MET A 14 2.73 -9.86 -4.75
CA MET A 14 1.72 -9.20 -5.58
C MET A 14 0.31 -9.71 -5.28
N ALA A 15 0.15 -11.02 -5.11
CA ALA A 15 -1.14 -11.62 -4.78
C ALA A 15 -1.64 -11.15 -3.41
N GLU A 16 -0.77 -11.08 -2.42
CA GLU A 16 -1.13 -10.59 -1.09
C GLU A 16 -1.57 -9.13 -1.10
N ILE A 17 -0.85 -8.29 -1.86
CA ILE A 17 -1.21 -6.88 -2.01
C ILE A 17 -2.58 -6.75 -2.66
N GLN A 18 -2.82 -7.50 -3.73
CA GLN A 18 -4.10 -7.47 -4.42
C GLN A 18 -5.24 -7.93 -3.53
N GLU A 19 -5.02 -8.98 -2.77
CA GLU A 19 -6.03 -9.51 -1.84
C GLU A 19 -6.39 -8.48 -0.77
N LEU A 20 -5.40 -7.80 -0.19
CA LEU A 20 -5.65 -6.75 0.79
C LEU A 20 -6.42 -5.58 0.19
N GLN A 21 -6.06 -5.16 -1.02
CA GLN A 21 -6.77 -4.10 -1.72
C GLN A 21 -8.23 -4.47 -1.95
N GLU A 22 -8.50 -5.69 -2.38
CA GLU A 22 -9.85 -6.18 -2.61
C GLU A 22 -10.65 -6.25 -1.32
N ASP A 23 -10.03 -6.72 -0.23
CA ASP A 23 -10.68 -6.77 1.07
C ASP A 23 -11.09 -5.39 1.56
N ILE A 24 -10.21 -4.41 1.42
CA ILE A 24 -10.48 -3.03 1.82
C ILE A 24 -11.63 -2.46 0.99
N MET A 25 -11.58 -2.64 -0.32
CA MET A 25 -12.62 -2.13 -1.20
C MET A 25 -13.97 -2.81 -0.96
N THR A 26 -13.96 -4.11 -0.71
CA THR A 26 -15.18 -4.86 -0.38
C THR A 26 -15.80 -4.34 0.91
N GLY A 27 -14.98 -4.09 1.93
CA GLY A 27 -15.45 -3.53 3.19
C GLY A 27 -16.12 -2.17 2.99
N ILE A 28 -15.52 -1.30 2.19
CA ILE A 28 -16.09 0.01 1.87
C ILE A 28 -17.41 -0.15 1.12
N ALA A 29 -17.46 -1.04 0.14
CA ALA A 29 -18.67 -1.26 -0.68
C ALA A 29 -19.82 -1.82 0.16
N VAL A 30 -19.54 -2.76 1.05
CA VAL A 30 -20.55 -3.36 1.92
C VAL A 30 -21.11 -2.33 2.89
N ARG A 31 -20.23 -1.47 3.45
CA ARG A 31 -20.67 -0.41 4.34
C ARG A 31 -21.53 0.63 3.65
N GLY A 32 -21.24 0.91 2.37
CA GLY A 32 -21.96 1.92 1.59
C GLY A 32 -21.77 3.33 2.15
N MET A 33 -22.87 4.07 2.30
CA MET A 33 -22.84 5.46 2.80
C MET A 33 -22.86 5.56 4.32
N ARG A 34 -22.97 4.44 5.00
CA ARG A 34 -23.03 4.40 6.46
C ARG A 34 -21.66 4.77 7.06
N ASN A 35 -21.67 5.50 8.16
CA ASN A 35 -20.44 5.77 8.90
C ASN A 35 -19.88 4.46 9.48
N PRO A 36 -18.56 4.29 9.51
CA PRO A 36 -17.98 3.08 10.07
C PRO A 36 -18.21 3.00 11.58
N THR A 37 -18.44 1.79 12.09
CA THR A 37 -18.39 1.55 13.52
C THR A 37 -16.94 1.66 14.00
N THR A 38 -16.73 1.78 15.32
CA THR A 38 -15.38 1.81 15.88
C THR A 38 -14.59 0.55 15.50
N GLU A 39 -15.25 -0.60 15.58
CA GLU A 39 -14.62 -1.89 15.22
C GLU A 39 -14.23 -1.93 13.76
N GLU A 40 -15.10 -1.46 12.87
CA GLU A 40 -14.82 -1.38 11.44
C GLU A 40 -13.67 -0.42 11.16
N GLY A 41 -13.60 0.69 11.88
CA GLY A 41 -12.51 1.66 11.76
C GLY A 41 -11.16 1.05 12.13
N HIS A 42 -11.11 0.33 13.25
CA HIS A 42 -9.89 -0.34 13.68
C HIS A 42 -9.44 -1.42 12.68
N LEU A 43 -10.40 -2.18 12.17
CA LEU A 43 -10.10 -3.22 11.17
C LEU A 43 -9.57 -2.59 9.87
N TYR A 44 -10.18 -1.51 9.41
CA TYR A 44 -9.75 -0.79 8.23
C TYR A 44 -8.30 -0.33 8.39
N ILE A 45 -7.99 0.30 9.52
CA ILE A 45 -6.63 0.80 9.77
C ILE A 45 -5.62 -0.35 9.83
N ALA A 46 -5.97 -1.46 10.48
CA ALA A 46 -5.10 -2.63 10.55
C ALA A 46 -4.78 -3.17 9.16
N LYS A 47 -5.79 -3.26 8.29
CA LYS A 47 -5.59 -3.72 6.91
C LYS A 47 -4.76 -2.74 6.09
N MET A 48 -4.98 -1.44 6.27
CA MET A 48 -4.19 -0.41 5.58
C MET A 48 -2.73 -0.44 6.00
N ARG A 49 -2.45 -0.67 7.29
CA ARG A 49 -1.07 -0.82 7.77
C ARG A 49 -0.38 -2.00 7.11
N GLN A 50 -1.07 -3.14 7.01
CA GLN A 50 -0.53 -4.32 6.35
C GLN A 50 -0.27 -4.05 4.87
N LEU A 51 -1.20 -3.38 4.20
CA LEU A 51 -1.06 -3.05 2.80
C LEU A 51 0.15 -2.14 2.56
N LEU A 52 0.29 -1.09 3.36
CA LEU A 52 1.41 -0.15 3.22
C LEU A 52 2.75 -0.84 3.45
N GLU A 53 2.83 -1.72 4.45
CA GLU A 53 4.07 -2.44 4.71
C GLU A 53 4.44 -3.37 3.55
N LYS A 54 3.48 -4.09 3.01
CA LYS A 54 3.71 -4.98 1.87
C LYS A 54 4.08 -4.21 0.62
N GLN A 55 3.44 -3.08 0.37
CA GLN A 55 3.78 -2.21 -0.76
C GLN A 55 5.18 -1.63 -0.62
N LYS A 56 5.54 -1.21 0.59
CA LYS A 56 6.88 -0.69 0.89
C LYS A 56 7.95 -1.74 0.61
N ASN A 57 7.73 -2.96 1.09
CA ASN A 57 8.68 -4.06 0.89
C ASN A 57 8.78 -4.44 -0.59
N PHE A 58 7.66 -4.44 -1.29
CA PHE A 58 7.62 -4.73 -2.72
C PHE A 58 8.38 -3.65 -3.50
N MET A 59 8.16 -2.38 -3.16
CA MET A 59 8.85 -1.26 -3.79
C MET A 59 10.36 -1.33 -3.57
N PHE A 60 10.77 -1.75 -2.38
CA PHE A 60 12.19 -1.95 -2.10
C PHE A 60 12.79 -3.01 -3.01
N ARG A 61 12.10 -4.12 -3.22
CA ARG A 61 12.54 -5.17 -4.13
C ARG A 61 12.66 -4.66 -5.57
N LEU A 62 11.67 -3.89 -6.02
CA LEU A 62 11.71 -3.27 -7.35
C LEU A 62 12.93 -2.37 -7.49
N SER A 63 13.28 -1.64 -6.43
CA SER A 63 14.41 -0.72 -6.45
C SER A 63 15.75 -1.42 -6.61
N LEU A 64 15.83 -2.70 -6.25
CA LEU A 64 17.05 -3.48 -6.41
C LEU A 64 17.26 -3.98 -7.83
N GLU A 65 16.21 -3.97 -8.66
CA GLU A 65 16.28 -4.44 -10.04
C GLU A 65 16.72 -3.32 -10.97
N LYS A 66 17.95 -3.39 -11.43
CA LYS A 66 18.52 -2.34 -12.29
C LYS A 66 18.48 -2.68 -13.78
N ASP A 67 18.42 -3.97 -14.10
CA ASP A 67 18.49 -4.43 -15.48
C ASP A 67 17.17 -5.00 -16.01
N ASP A 68 16.20 -5.22 -15.14
CA ASP A 68 14.90 -5.76 -15.53
C ASP A 68 13.98 -4.62 -15.97
N LYS A 69 13.71 -4.56 -17.26
CA LYS A 69 12.90 -3.47 -17.83
C LYS A 69 11.49 -3.41 -17.28
N ASP A 70 10.87 -4.57 -17.06
CA ASP A 70 9.50 -4.62 -16.55
C ASP A 70 9.44 -4.12 -15.10
N ALA A 71 10.46 -4.48 -14.30
CA ALA A 71 10.54 -4.01 -12.92
C ALA A 71 10.75 -2.49 -12.87
N ILE A 72 11.63 -1.97 -13.72
CA ILE A 72 11.90 -0.53 -13.82
C ILE A 72 10.63 0.23 -14.23
N GLU A 73 9.91 -0.30 -15.20
CA GLU A 73 8.68 0.31 -15.68
C GLU A 73 7.62 0.34 -14.56
N MET A 74 7.46 -0.76 -13.84
CA MET A 74 6.51 -0.83 -12.73
C MET A 74 6.88 0.15 -11.63
N LYS A 75 8.18 0.24 -11.30
CA LYS A 75 8.66 1.21 -10.32
C LYS A 75 8.29 2.64 -10.73
N ASN A 76 8.50 2.98 -12.01
CA ASN A 76 8.17 4.30 -12.50
C ASN A 76 6.67 4.58 -12.45
N GLN A 77 5.83 3.59 -12.77
CA GLN A 77 4.38 3.72 -12.67
C GLN A 77 3.95 3.96 -11.22
N ILE A 78 4.54 3.24 -10.27
CA ILE A 78 4.23 3.42 -8.85
C ILE A 78 4.64 4.82 -8.39
N LEU A 79 5.81 5.29 -8.80
CA LEU A 79 6.28 6.64 -8.46
C LEU A 79 5.35 7.72 -9.03
N GLU A 80 4.89 7.56 -10.25
CA GLU A 80 3.93 8.51 -10.84
C GLU A 80 2.61 8.52 -10.07
N SER A 81 2.11 7.34 -9.68
CA SER A 81 0.92 7.24 -8.85
C SER A 81 1.12 7.91 -7.49
N ALA A 82 2.29 7.71 -6.89
CA ALA A 82 2.61 8.32 -5.60
C ALA A 82 2.64 9.83 -5.68
N LYS A 83 3.19 10.39 -6.77
CA LYS A 83 3.19 11.84 -6.99
C LYS A 83 1.77 12.38 -7.06
N PHE A 84 0.88 11.65 -7.71
CA PHE A 84 -0.52 12.00 -7.80
C PHE A 84 -1.19 12.01 -6.42
N LEU A 85 -0.73 11.15 -5.52
CA LEU A 85 -1.25 11.04 -4.15
C LEU A 85 -0.56 11.96 -3.15
N GLY A 86 0.43 12.73 -3.59
CA GLY A 86 1.06 13.73 -2.72
C GLY A 86 2.56 13.57 -2.49
N LEU A 87 3.21 12.61 -3.18
CA LEU A 87 4.67 12.51 -3.08
C LEU A 87 5.33 13.78 -3.60
N GLN A 88 6.15 14.39 -2.76
CA GLN A 88 6.83 15.63 -3.10
C GLN A 88 8.06 15.36 -3.97
N PRO A 89 8.47 16.32 -4.82
CA PRO A 89 9.63 16.13 -5.71
C PRO A 89 10.93 15.76 -4.99
N ASN A 90 11.11 16.22 -3.76
CA ASN A 90 12.32 15.97 -2.97
C ASN A 90 12.18 14.79 -2.01
N GLN A 91 11.02 14.18 -1.98
CA GLN A 91 10.71 13.11 -1.03
C GLN A 91 10.98 11.76 -1.69
N ASN A 92 11.67 10.87 -1.00
CA ASN A 92 11.82 9.51 -1.51
C ASN A 92 10.59 8.68 -1.13
N ILE A 93 10.44 7.54 -1.79
CA ILE A 93 9.24 6.72 -1.64
C ILE A 93 9.14 6.13 -0.22
N ALA A 94 10.27 5.84 0.44
CA ALA A 94 10.26 5.33 1.80
C ALA A 94 9.70 6.36 2.78
N GLU A 95 10.10 7.63 2.62
CA GLU A 95 9.58 8.72 3.44
C GLU A 95 8.08 8.92 3.19
N PHE A 96 7.64 8.77 1.94
CA PHE A 96 6.24 8.85 1.59
C PHE A 96 5.41 7.78 2.33
N PHE A 97 5.89 6.54 2.34
CA PHE A 97 5.21 5.46 3.07
C PHE A 97 5.19 5.72 4.58
N GLU A 98 6.27 6.29 5.13
CA GLU A 98 6.30 6.67 6.53
C GLU A 98 5.25 7.73 6.85
N THR A 99 5.11 8.73 5.98
CA THR A 99 4.10 9.78 6.14
C THR A 99 2.70 9.17 6.15
N LEU A 100 2.42 8.23 5.27
CA LEU A 100 1.13 7.54 5.24
C LEU A 100 0.89 6.75 6.53
N THR A 101 1.93 6.09 7.05
CA THR A 101 1.83 5.35 8.32
C THR A 101 1.51 6.28 9.48
N VAL A 102 2.17 7.44 9.55
CA VAL A 102 1.89 8.45 10.57
C VAL A 102 0.44 8.95 10.47
N THR A 103 -0.06 9.12 9.24
CA THR A 103 -1.45 9.51 9.02
C THR A 103 -2.40 8.46 9.58
N LEU A 104 -2.11 7.17 9.37
CA LEU A 104 -2.92 6.08 9.94
C LEU A 104 -2.87 6.08 11.46
N ASP A 105 -1.71 6.36 12.05
CA ASP A 105 -1.58 6.47 13.51
C ASP A 105 -2.51 7.55 14.06
N LYS A 106 -2.55 8.71 13.40
CA LYS A 106 -3.43 9.80 13.82
C LYS A 106 -4.90 9.45 13.68
N LEU A 107 -5.25 8.75 12.61
CA LEU A 107 -6.64 8.29 12.43
C LEU A 107 -7.04 7.31 13.53
N GLU A 108 -6.12 6.42 13.90
CA GLU A 108 -6.39 5.44 14.95
C GLU A 108 -6.56 6.11 16.31
N GLU A 109 -5.74 7.13 16.60
CA GLU A 109 -5.84 7.90 17.84
C GLU A 109 -7.20 8.62 17.96
N ASN A 110 -7.78 9.01 16.83
CA ASN A 110 -9.05 9.71 16.80
C ASN A 110 -10.26 8.78 16.85
N LEU A 111 -10.04 7.46 16.77
CA LEU A 111 -11.14 6.52 16.90
C LEU A 111 -11.57 6.40 18.36
N PRO A 112 -12.89 6.27 18.62
CA PRO A 112 -13.36 6.05 19.98
C PRO A 112 -12.75 4.79 20.58
N LYS A 113 -12.39 4.87 21.86
CA LYS A 113 -11.90 3.72 22.61
C LYS A 113 -13.02 3.18 23.46
N ASP A 114 -13.28 1.91 23.28
CA ASP A 114 -14.32 1.23 24.09
C ASP A 114 -13.80 0.88 25.46
#